data_c905a0a5bece9f0c9adfd01f25677e14
#
_entry.id   c905a0a5bece9f0c9adfd01f25677e14
#
_cell.length_a   1.000
_cell.length_b   1.000
_cell.length_c   1.000
_cell.angle_alpha   90.00
_cell.angle_beta   90.00
_cell.angle_gamma   90.00
#
_symmetry.space_group_name_H-M   'P 1'
#
loop_
_entity.id
_entity.type
_entity.pdbx_description
1 polymer ?
#
loop_
_entity_poly.entity_id
_entity_poly.type
_entity_poly.pdbx_seq_one_letter_code
_entity_poly.pdbx_strand_id
1 'polypeptide(L)'
;MHYPFHVSVPQAIRLSVLSALLLTLPVQAQLGRAEFSDAGDFSEAAILSGVSATAAQCQTAANTVWVETKNAAAECLKHWKAGFDVLPVKRAVVFFHGDVFLGVGKTNKSYLDLNNVTLQKNADAWAKRLGLPYIFVGRPGTHGSSGNHMQRRRIGESELISAALDEMKRRYGVEEWVIAGQSGGGHVTSSLITQRADIVCAIPTSAPSSPRIRWEILGRSKDTTNYADSYEPSKFVVKDKTHPQLRVFVLGDSNDRNVFWASQTVMADALQNAQIPVQLLQGTGEGPDAHGLSNSSRLVAGWCAKNMETDDILKQAAKGLKG
;
A
#
# COMPACT_ATOMS: atom_id res chain seq x y z
N MET A 1 -39.86 35.26 81.30
CA MET A 1 -40.14 33.82 81.39
C MET A 1 -40.76 33.38 80.10
N HIS A 2 -40.02 32.89 79.13
CA HIS A 2 -40.49 32.28 77.94
C HIS A 2 -39.55 31.15 77.55
N TYR A 3 -40.01 29.92 77.60
CA TYR A 3 -39.34 28.74 77.09
C TYR A 3 -39.74 28.56 75.63
N PRO A 4 -38.80 28.29 74.70
CA PRO A 4 -39.15 27.78 73.36
C PRO A 4 -39.04 26.28 73.35
N PHE A 5 -40.03 25.65 72.80
CA PHE A 5 -40.09 24.23 72.44
C PHE A 5 -39.15 23.91 71.29
N HIS A 6 -38.31 22.91 71.51
CA HIS A 6 -37.57 22.28 70.41
C HIS A 6 -38.41 21.17 69.81
N VAL A 7 -38.74 21.30 68.55
CA VAL A 7 -39.34 20.23 67.72
C VAL A 7 -38.22 19.58 66.94
N SER A 8 -37.92 18.34 67.24
CA SER A 8 -36.98 17.50 66.45
C SER A 8 -37.69 16.96 65.23
N VAL A 9 -37.15 17.24 64.05
CA VAL A 9 -37.55 16.71 62.77
C VAL A 9 -36.75 15.42 62.49
N PRO A 10 -37.38 14.31 62.10
CA PRO A 10 -36.67 13.05 61.79
C PRO A 10 -35.93 13.19 60.47
N GLN A 11 -34.65 12.76 60.46
CA GLN A 11 -33.81 12.64 59.25
C GLN A 11 -34.38 11.61 58.30
N ALA A 12 -34.87 12.06 57.14
CA ALA A 12 -35.20 11.19 56.04
C ALA A 12 -33.94 10.62 55.41
N ILE A 13 -33.78 9.33 55.47
CA ILE A 13 -32.74 8.54 54.78
C ILE A 13 -32.97 8.68 53.26
N ARG A 14 -32.14 9.45 52.58
CA ARG A 14 -32.12 9.48 51.12
C ARG A 14 -31.35 8.25 50.62
N LEU A 15 -32.06 7.23 50.14
CA LEU A 15 -31.51 6.19 49.32
C LEU A 15 -31.12 6.82 47.98
N SER A 16 -29.83 7.03 47.75
CA SER A 16 -29.30 7.37 46.43
C SER A 16 -29.26 6.09 45.58
N VAL A 17 -30.23 5.92 44.70
CA VAL A 17 -30.20 4.92 43.66
C VAL A 17 -29.13 5.37 42.64
N LEU A 18 -27.95 4.78 42.69
CA LEU A 18 -26.94 4.92 41.65
C LEU A 18 -27.45 4.13 40.41
N SER A 19 -28.11 4.82 39.50
CA SER A 19 -28.40 4.28 38.17
C SER A 19 -27.09 4.20 37.43
N ALA A 20 -26.46 3.03 37.39
CA ALA A 20 -25.36 2.72 36.47
C ALA A 20 -25.92 2.76 35.04
N LEU A 21 -25.76 3.90 34.36
CA LEU A 21 -25.91 3.96 32.91
C LEU A 21 -24.77 3.09 32.29
N LEU A 22 -25.12 1.86 32.00
CA LEU A 22 -24.33 1.05 31.07
C LEU A 22 -24.43 1.75 29.72
N LEU A 23 -23.44 2.60 29.41
CA LEU A 23 -23.16 3.04 28.07
C LEU A 23 -22.83 1.79 27.23
N THR A 24 -23.83 1.15 26.67
CA THR A 24 -23.63 0.22 25.56
C THR A 24 -23.14 1.07 24.40
N LEU A 25 -21.81 1.19 24.27
CA LEU A 25 -21.22 1.59 23.02
C LEU A 25 -21.80 0.65 21.96
N PRO A 26 -22.34 1.19 20.84
CA PRO A 26 -22.74 0.34 19.76
C PRO A 26 -21.49 -0.45 19.37
N VAL A 27 -21.46 -1.74 19.65
CA VAL A 27 -20.65 -2.69 18.92
C VAL A 27 -21.16 -2.52 17.49
N GLN A 28 -20.52 -1.64 16.73
CA GLN A 28 -20.62 -1.70 15.30
C GLN A 28 -20.14 -3.10 14.97
N ALA A 29 -21.10 -3.97 14.73
CA ALA A 29 -20.86 -5.28 14.19
C ALA A 29 -19.93 -5.04 13.00
N GLN A 30 -18.66 -5.38 13.12
CA GLN A 30 -17.80 -5.63 11.99
C GLN A 30 -18.50 -6.76 11.25
N LEU A 31 -19.37 -6.40 10.33
CA LEU A 31 -19.99 -7.33 9.40
C LEU A 31 -18.85 -8.15 8.83
N GLY A 32 -18.85 -9.43 9.20
CA GLY A 32 -17.80 -10.38 9.18
C GLY A 32 -16.83 -10.20 8.03
N ARG A 33 -15.62 -9.78 8.35
CA ARG A 33 -14.49 -9.98 7.45
C ARG A 33 -14.43 -11.47 7.11
N ALA A 34 -14.11 -11.81 5.88
CA ALA A 34 -13.87 -13.19 5.50
C ALA A 34 -12.73 -13.76 6.35
N GLU A 35 -12.76 -15.03 6.65
CA GLU A 35 -11.68 -15.70 7.38
C GLU A 35 -10.50 -15.95 6.46
N PHE A 36 -9.29 -15.74 6.97
CA PHE A 36 -8.05 -15.99 6.23
C PHE A 36 -7.91 -17.47 5.88
N SER A 37 -7.54 -17.75 4.65
CA SER A 37 -7.26 -19.09 4.13
C SER A 37 -5.90 -19.12 3.43
N ASP A 38 -5.12 -20.18 3.60
CA ASP A 38 -3.85 -20.34 2.89
C ASP A 38 -4.04 -20.43 1.36
N ALA A 39 -5.16 -20.97 0.89
CA ALA A 39 -5.53 -20.94 -0.52
C ALA A 39 -5.67 -19.50 -1.07
N GLY A 40 -5.88 -18.53 -0.18
CA GLY A 40 -6.19 -17.15 -0.50
C GLY A 40 -7.65 -16.98 -0.93
N ASP A 41 -8.23 -15.85 -0.58
CA ASP A 41 -9.55 -15.46 -1.08
C ASP A 41 -9.40 -14.29 -2.06
N PHE A 42 -9.70 -14.54 -3.32
CA PHE A 42 -9.65 -13.57 -4.42
C PHE A 42 -11.06 -13.11 -4.81
N SER A 43 -12.05 -13.34 -3.95
CA SER A 43 -13.43 -12.98 -4.22
C SER A 43 -13.71 -11.48 -4.06
N GLU A 44 -14.78 -11.03 -4.69
CA GLU A 44 -15.30 -9.67 -4.48
C GLU A 44 -15.75 -9.47 -3.03
N ALA A 45 -16.31 -10.49 -2.40
CA ALA A 45 -16.73 -10.45 -1.01
C ALA A 45 -15.55 -10.14 -0.07
N ALA A 46 -14.41 -10.82 -0.26
CA ALA A 46 -13.19 -10.57 0.51
C ALA A 46 -12.66 -9.14 0.34
N ILE A 47 -12.70 -8.61 -0.89
CA ILE A 47 -12.30 -7.21 -1.17
C ILE A 47 -13.19 -6.21 -0.45
N LEU A 48 -14.50 -6.43 -0.45
CA LEU A 48 -15.48 -5.51 0.12
C LEU A 48 -15.52 -5.58 1.66
N SER A 49 -15.51 -6.78 2.23
CA SER A 49 -15.59 -6.98 3.69
C SER A 49 -14.24 -6.92 4.38
N GLY A 50 -13.14 -7.18 3.64
CA GLY A 50 -11.82 -7.46 4.18
C GLY A 50 -11.67 -8.92 4.64
N VAL A 51 -10.46 -9.28 5.03
CA VAL A 51 -10.07 -10.62 5.50
C VAL A 51 -9.43 -10.49 6.87
N SER A 52 -9.83 -11.32 7.83
CA SER A 52 -9.23 -11.40 9.17
C SER A 52 -8.31 -12.59 9.28
N ALA A 53 -7.12 -12.39 9.84
CA ALA A 53 -6.16 -13.45 10.15
C ALA A 53 -5.70 -13.36 11.60
N THR A 54 -5.24 -14.47 12.13
CA THR A 54 -4.46 -14.54 13.37
C THR A 54 -2.98 -14.75 13.06
N ALA A 55 -2.11 -14.38 14.00
CA ALA A 55 -0.67 -14.66 13.86
C ALA A 55 -0.38 -16.15 13.63
N ALA A 56 -1.11 -17.05 14.32
CA ALA A 56 -0.97 -18.49 14.17
C ALA A 56 -1.33 -18.98 12.76
N GLN A 57 -2.44 -18.50 12.19
CA GLN A 57 -2.82 -18.81 10.80
C GLN A 57 -1.76 -18.30 9.82
N CYS A 58 -1.25 -17.09 10.04
CA CYS A 58 -0.22 -16.51 9.18
C CYS A 58 1.10 -17.27 9.23
N GLN A 59 1.51 -17.76 10.41
CA GLN A 59 2.76 -18.52 10.59
C GLN A 59 2.74 -19.88 9.89
N THR A 60 1.57 -20.50 9.78
CA THR A 60 1.41 -21.81 9.12
C THR A 60 1.16 -21.73 7.62
N ALA A 61 0.72 -20.58 7.13
CA ALA A 61 0.43 -20.39 5.72
C ALA A 61 1.70 -20.13 4.90
N ALA A 62 1.69 -20.56 3.63
CA ALA A 62 2.81 -20.38 2.73
C ALA A 62 2.92 -18.94 2.22
N ASN A 63 4.15 -18.45 2.07
CA ASN A 63 4.45 -17.15 1.47
C ASN A 63 3.77 -15.97 2.20
N THR A 64 3.76 -16.00 3.52
CA THR A 64 3.15 -14.98 4.37
C THR A 64 4.15 -14.35 5.32
N VAL A 65 3.84 -13.13 5.74
CA VAL A 65 4.49 -12.43 6.85
C VAL A 65 3.43 -11.81 7.74
N TRP A 66 3.54 -12.02 9.06
CA TRP A 66 2.74 -11.33 10.05
C TRP A 66 3.37 -9.99 10.38
N VAL A 67 2.58 -8.92 10.37
CA VAL A 67 3.06 -7.57 10.58
C VAL A 67 2.15 -6.80 11.53
N GLU A 68 2.77 -5.99 12.37
CA GLU A 68 2.13 -5.12 13.34
C GLU A 68 2.64 -3.69 13.19
N THR A 69 1.75 -2.71 13.28
CA THR A 69 2.09 -1.29 13.19
C THR A 69 1.30 -0.47 14.20
N LYS A 70 1.64 0.81 14.34
CA LYS A 70 0.94 1.72 15.27
C LYS A 70 -0.39 2.23 14.71
N ASN A 71 -0.49 2.38 13.39
CA ASN A 71 -1.61 3.08 12.73
C ASN A 71 -2.55 2.14 11.97
N ALA A 72 -2.32 0.83 12.05
CA ALA A 72 -3.20 -0.18 11.48
C ALA A 72 -3.27 -1.42 12.39
N ALA A 73 -4.35 -2.19 12.25
CA ALA A 73 -4.43 -3.51 12.87
C ALA A 73 -3.34 -4.42 12.31
N ALA A 74 -2.92 -5.40 13.14
CA ALA A 74 -1.98 -6.42 12.69
C ALA A 74 -2.58 -7.27 11.57
N GLU A 75 -1.78 -7.57 10.54
CA GLU A 75 -2.26 -8.25 9.34
C GLU A 75 -1.26 -9.32 8.86
N CYS A 76 -1.78 -10.29 8.11
CA CYS A 76 -1.03 -11.33 7.42
C CYS A 76 -0.88 -10.98 5.94
N LEU A 77 0.31 -10.60 5.49
CA LEU A 77 0.52 -10.23 4.09
C LEU A 77 1.12 -11.37 3.30
N LYS A 78 0.48 -11.70 2.16
CA LYS A 78 0.98 -12.68 1.20
C LYS A 78 1.93 -12.04 0.19
N HIS A 79 2.89 -12.84 -0.28
CA HIS A 79 3.83 -12.45 -1.31
C HIS A 79 4.26 -13.67 -2.14
N TRP A 80 4.70 -13.45 -3.36
CA TRP A 80 5.23 -14.49 -4.26
C TRP A 80 6.61 -14.06 -4.71
N LYS A 81 7.58 -14.92 -4.47
CA LYS A 81 9.00 -14.61 -4.72
C LYS A 81 9.64 -15.62 -5.65
N ALA A 82 10.63 -15.17 -6.43
CA ALA A 82 11.48 -16.03 -7.26
C ALA A 82 12.89 -15.44 -7.39
N GLY A 83 13.87 -16.28 -7.70
CA GLY A 83 15.27 -15.88 -7.88
C GLY A 83 16.04 -15.67 -6.56
N PHE A 84 15.67 -16.37 -5.50
CA PHE A 84 16.30 -16.33 -4.17
C PHE A 84 17.13 -17.58 -3.87
N ASP A 85 17.71 -18.17 -4.90
CA ASP A 85 18.46 -19.44 -4.78
C ASP A 85 19.83 -19.25 -4.09
N VAL A 86 20.34 -18.04 -4.11
CA VAL A 86 21.61 -17.66 -3.48
C VAL A 86 21.38 -16.54 -2.47
N LEU A 87 21.83 -16.72 -1.24
CA LEU A 87 21.73 -15.75 -0.16
C LEU A 87 23.12 -15.36 0.36
N PRO A 88 23.33 -14.15 0.86
CA PRO A 88 22.41 -13.02 0.91
C PRO A 88 22.14 -12.42 -0.48
N VAL A 89 21.00 -11.71 -0.60
CA VAL A 89 20.59 -11.03 -1.82
C VAL A 89 20.93 -9.54 -1.70
N LYS A 90 21.87 -9.05 -2.52
CA LYS A 90 22.24 -7.64 -2.49
C LYS A 90 21.05 -6.74 -2.82
N ARG A 91 20.29 -7.06 -3.89
CA ARG A 91 19.11 -6.30 -4.32
C ARG A 91 17.97 -7.21 -4.75
N ALA A 92 16.76 -6.89 -4.35
CA ALA A 92 15.56 -7.53 -4.86
C ALA A 92 14.60 -6.46 -5.41
N VAL A 93 13.91 -6.80 -6.50
CA VAL A 93 12.84 -5.99 -7.06
C VAL A 93 11.52 -6.37 -6.39
N VAL A 94 10.82 -5.40 -5.83
CA VAL A 94 9.48 -5.58 -5.27
C VAL A 94 8.47 -4.84 -6.12
N PHE A 95 7.35 -5.49 -6.43
CA PHE A 95 6.26 -4.88 -7.19
C PHE A 95 4.95 -4.88 -6.41
N PHE A 96 4.29 -3.71 -6.40
CA PHE A 96 2.98 -3.48 -5.80
C PHE A 96 1.94 -3.27 -6.91
N HIS A 97 0.88 -4.07 -6.87
CA HIS A 97 -0.23 -3.99 -7.83
C HIS A 97 -1.10 -2.75 -7.62
N GLY A 98 -1.83 -2.36 -8.65
CA GLY A 98 -2.84 -1.31 -8.61
C GLY A 98 -4.08 -1.67 -7.77
N ASP A 99 -5.03 -0.77 -7.71
CA ASP A 99 -6.31 -1.06 -7.07
C ASP A 99 -7.10 -2.10 -7.88
N VAL A 100 -7.78 -3.00 -7.17
CA VAL A 100 -8.54 -4.09 -7.79
C VAL A 100 -10.00 -3.74 -8.08
N PHE A 101 -10.42 -2.51 -7.76
CA PHE A 101 -11.77 -2.01 -8.02
C PHE A 101 -11.88 -1.26 -9.35
N LEU A 102 -12.97 -1.50 -10.06
CA LEU A 102 -13.39 -0.75 -11.25
C LEU A 102 -14.54 0.24 -10.94
N GLY A 103 -14.39 1.05 -9.89
CA GLY A 103 -15.43 1.95 -9.40
C GLY A 103 -16.20 1.38 -8.21
N VAL A 104 -17.33 2.02 -7.85
CA VAL A 104 -18.08 1.62 -6.67
C VAL A 104 -18.70 0.23 -6.86
N GLY A 105 -18.24 -0.74 -6.07
CA GLY A 105 -18.84 -2.07 -5.97
C GLY A 105 -18.55 -3.03 -7.13
N LYS A 106 -17.51 -2.77 -7.94
CA LYS A 106 -17.09 -3.71 -9.00
C LYS A 106 -15.63 -4.06 -8.89
N THR A 107 -15.34 -5.34 -8.78
CA THR A 107 -13.98 -5.89 -8.79
C THR A 107 -13.55 -6.20 -10.22
N ASN A 108 -12.29 -5.96 -10.52
CA ASN A 108 -11.74 -6.28 -11.83
C ASN A 108 -11.80 -7.80 -12.07
N LYS A 109 -12.40 -8.22 -13.20
CA LYS A 109 -12.52 -9.63 -13.55
C LYS A 109 -11.16 -10.34 -13.59
N SER A 110 -10.13 -9.68 -14.11
CA SER A 110 -8.78 -10.25 -14.15
C SER A 110 -8.21 -10.55 -12.77
N TYR A 111 -8.65 -9.84 -11.73
CA TYR A 111 -8.30 -10.16 -10.34
C TYR A 111 -9.02 -11.42 -9.85
N LEU A 112 -10.31 -11.59 -10.19
CA LEU A 112 -11.10 -12.74 -9.78
C LEU A 112 -10.61 -14.06 -10.40
N ASP A 113 -9.91 -13.98 -11.53
CA ASP A 113 -9.31 -15.13 -12.23
C ASP A 113 -7.92 -15.52 -11.65
N LEU A 114 -7.39 -14.75 -10.67
CA LEU A 114 -6.09 -15.04 -10.04
C LEU A 114 -6.21 -16.13 -8.96
N ASN A 115 -5.07 -16.76 -8.70
CA ASN A 115 -4.87 -17.68 -7.58
C ASN A 115 -3.37 -17.75 -7.24
N ASN A 116 -3.01 -18.47 -6.16
CA ASN A 116 -1.62 -18.60 -5.73
C ASN A 116 -0.70 -19.17 -6.81
N VAL A 117 -1.18 -20.11 -7.62
CA VAL A 117 -0.38 -20.75 -8.70
C VAL A 117 -0.08 -19.76 -9.81
N THR A 118 -1.08 -18.99 -10.26
CA THR A 118 -0.89 -17.99 -11.30
C THR A 118 0.03 -16.85 -10.85
N LEU A 119 -0.07 -16.43 -9.58
CA LEU A 119 0.81 -15.40 -9.03
C LEU A 119 2.25 -15.88 -8.86
N GLN A 120 2.46 -17.14 -8.44
CA GLN A 120 3.81 -17.71 -8.38
C GLN A 120 4.42 -17.82 -9.79
N LYS A 121 3.71 -18.34 -10.77
CA LYS A 121 4.17 -18.37 -12.18
C LYS A 121 4.52 -16.98 -12.71
N ASN A 122 3.76 -15.97 -12.31
CA ASN A 122 4.04 -14.59 -12.68
C ASN A 122 5.35 -14.09 -12.03
N ALA A 123 5.55 -14.38 -10.74
CA ALA A 123 6.79 -14.03 -10.05
C ALA A 123 8.01 -14.72 -10.69
N ASP A 124 7.90 -16.02 -11.02
CA ASP A 124 8.95 -16.80 -11.70
C ASP A 124 9.30 -16.19 -13.06
N ALA A 125 8.27 -15.84 -13.84
CA ALA A 125 8.46 -15.23 -15.17
C ALA A 125 9.16 -13.87 -15.07
N TRP A 126 8.80 -13.03 -14.09
CA TRP A 126 9.45 -11.74 -13.89
C TRP A 126 10.87 -11.87 -13.37
N ALA A 127 11.13 -12.73 -12.42
CA ALA A 127 12.50 -13.00 -11.96
C ALA A 127 13.40 -13.46 -13.11
N LYS A 128 12.91 -14.39 -13.94
CA LYS A 128 13.61 -14.86 -15.15
C LYS A 128 13.82 -13.73 -16.16
N ARG A 129 12.80 -12.93 -16.46
CA ARG A 129 12.87 -11.81 -17.42
C ARG A 129 13.85 -10.74 -16.97
N LEU A 130 13.85 -10.41 -15.70
CA LEU A 130 14.74 -9.41 -15.12
C LEU A 130 16.13 -9.97 -14.87
N GLY A 131 16.29 -11.29 -14.69
CA GLY A 131 17.54 -11.91 -14.22
C GLY A 131 17.90 -11.43 -12.81
N LEU A 132 16.93 -11.24 -11.93
CA LEU A 132 17.06 -10.65 -10.60
C LEU A 132 16.04 -11.30 -9.63
N PRO A 133 16.32 -11.34 -8.33
CA PRO A 133 15.34 -11.65 -7.33
C PRO A 133 14.13 -10.70 -7.42
N TYR A 134 12.94 -11.28 -7.44
CA TYR A 134 11.69 -10.55 -7.62
C TYR A 134 10.64 -11.00 -6.60
N ILE A 135 9.89 -10.04 -6.06
CA ILE A 135 8.77 -10.27 -5.14
C ILE A 135 7.55 -9.49 -5.64
N PHE A 136 6.41 -10.18 -5.76
CA PHE A 136 5.10 -9.57 -5.88
C PHE A 136 4.44 -9.58 -4.50
N VAL A 137 3.95 -8.45 -4.02
CA VAL A 137 3.33 -8.31 -2.69
C VAL A 137 1.83 -8.08 -2.84
N GLY A 138 1.03 -8.92 -2.17
CA GLY A 138 -0.39 -8.70 -1.98
C GLY A 138 -0.61 -7.59 -0.95
N ARG A 139 -1.25 -6.49 -1.37
CA ARG A 139 -1.58 -5.36 -0.48
C ARG A 139 -2.67 -5.79 0.51
N PRO A 140 -2.81 -5.12 1.68
CA PRO A 140 -3.83 -5.46 2.68
C PRO A 140 -5.23 -5.63 2.07
N GLY A 141 -5.89 -6.74 2.40
CA GLY A 141 -7.23 -7.10 1.91
C GLY A 141 -7.31 -7.50 0.44
N THR A 142 -6.18 -7.85 -0.20
CA THR A 142 -6.13 -8.31 -1.59
C THR A 142 -5.18 -9.49 -1.76
N HIS A 143 -5.33 -10.24 -2.84
CA HIS A 143 -4.41 -11.31 -3.22
C HIS A 143 -4.14 -12.28 -2.06
N GLY A 144 -5.20 -12.67 -1.33
CA GLY A 144 -5.10 -13.56 -0.19
C GLY A 144 -4.40 -12.99 1.06
N SER A 145 -4.02 -11.71 1.08
CA SER A 145 -3.58 -11.02 2.29
C SER A 145 -4.77 -10.66 3.17
N SER A 146 -4.60 -10.72 4.50
CA SER A 146 -5.59 -10.17 5.41
C SER A 146 -5.60 -8.63 5.37
N GLY A 147 -6.59 -8.03 6.01
CA GLY A 147 -6.81 -6.59 6.02
C GLY A 147 -8.04 -6.16 5.24
N ASN A 148 -8.16 -4.87 5.02
CA ASN A 148 -9.29 -4.30 4.31
C ASN A 148 -8.80 -3.33 3.22
N HIS A 149 -9.01 -3.71 1.95
CA HIS A 149 -8.58 -2.89 0.81
C HIS A 149 -9.29 -1.53 0.72
N MET A 150 -10.43 -1.36 1.39
CA MET A 150 -11.08 -0.05 1.52
C MET A 150 -10.29 0.94 2.38
N GLN A 151 -9.29 0.47 3.16
CA GLN A 151 -8.36 1.32 3.92
C GLN A 151 -7.12 1.76 3.12
N ARG A 152 -7.04 1.43 1.83
CA ARG A 152 -5.91 1.79 0.97
C ARG A 152 -5.69 3.30 0.91
N ARG A 153 -4.47 3.70 0.58
CA ARG A 153 -3.98 5.09 0.52
C ARG A 153 -4.01 5.85 1.83
N ARG A 154 -4.27 5.20 2.96
CA ARG A 154 -4.03 5.75 4.29
C ARG A 154 -2.64 5.34 4.77
N ILE A 155 -2.11 6.07 5.76
CA ILE A 155 -0.74 5.80 6.27
C ILE A 155 -0.55 4.35 6.72
N GLY A 156 -1.55 3.75 7.36
CA GLY A 156 -1.50 2.37 7.85
C GLY A 156 -1.23 1.33 6.76
N GLU A 157 -1.70 1.53 5.53
CA GLU A 157 -1.39 0.61 4.42
C GLU A 157 0.12 0.58 4.14
N SER A 158 0.75 1.74 4.00
CA SER A 158 2.18 1.80 3.70
C SER A 158 3.05 1.37 4.87
N GLU A 159 2.62 1.59 6.11
CA GLU A 159 3.31 1.08 7.30
C GLU A 159 3.26 -0.45 7.39
N LEU A 160 2.11 -1.08 7.13
CA LEU A 160 1.99 -2.54 7.06
C LEU A 160 2.92 -3.12 5.99
N ILE A 161 2.97 -2.50 4.81
CA ILE A 161 3.85 -2.95 3.73
C ILE A 161 5.32 -2.70 4.09
N SER A 162 5.66 -1.57 4.73
CA SER A 162 7.02 -1.30 5.23
C SER A 162 7.46 -2.37 6.23
N ALA A 163 6.62 -2.73 7.20
CA ALA A 163 6.90 -3.80 8.16
C ALA A 163 7.04 -5.18 7.47
N ALA A 164 6.24 -5.44 6.43
CA ALA A 164 6.38 -6.66 5.64
C ALA A 164 7.72 -6.73 4.91
N LEU A 165 8.20 -5.61 4.36
CA LEU A 165 9.52 -5.54 3.75
C LEU A 165 10.64 -5.78 4.77
N ASP A 166 10.50 -5.33 6.03
CA ASP A 166 11.48 -5.61 7.08
C ASP A 166 11.53 -7.11 7.40
N GLU A 167 10.38 -7.76 7.52
CA GLU A 167 10.31 -9.20 7.77
C GLU A 167 10.85 -10.01 6.57
N MET A 168 10.52 -9.62 5.34
CA MET A 168 11.06 -10.25 4.13
C MET A 168 12.58 -10.03 4.02
N LYS A 169 13.07 -8.84 4.37
CA LYS A 169 14.51 -8.51 4.41
C LYS A 169 15.27 -9.45 5.33
N ARG A 170 14.76 -9.61 6.55
CA ARG A 170 15.31 -10.52 7.55
C ARG A 170 15.28 -11.97 7.09
N ARG A 171 14.15 -12.42 6.50
CA ARG A 171 13.91 -13.81 6.11
C ARG A 171 14.73 -14.23 4.88
N TYR A 172 14.89 -13.32 3.92
CA TYR A 172 15.52 -13.61 2.63
C TYR A 172 16.92 -12.97 2.47
N GLY A 173 17.45 -12.33 3.50
CA GLY A 173 18.77 -11.74 3.47
C GLY A 173 18.95 -10.64 2.43
N VAL A 174 17.89 -9.81 2.21
CA VAL A 174 17.94 -8.71 1.25
C VAL A 174 18.65 -7.51 1.87
N GLU A 175 19.64 -6.92 1.17
CA GLU A 175 20.35 -5.74 1.67
C GLU A 175 19.65 -4.44 1.27
N GLU A 176 19.25 -4.32 0.01
CA GLU A 176 18.68 -3.12 -0.60
C GLU A 176 17.42 -3.46 -1.41
N TRP A 177 16.45 -2.55 -1.36
CA TRP A 177 15.23 -2.68 -2.14
C TRP A 177 15.24 -1.83 -3.41
N VAL A 178 14.74 -2.39 -4.49
CA VAL A 178 14.24 -1.66 -5.65
C VAL A 178 12.73 -1.87 -5.70
N ILE A 179 11.97 -0.80 -5.57
CA ILE A 179 10.52 -0.89 -5.46
C ILE A 179 9.83 -0.26 -6.67
N ALA A 180 8.78 -0.90 -7.14
CA ALA A 180 7.96 -0.43 -8.24
C ALA A 180 6.48 -0.69 -7.95
N GLY A 181 5.60 0.12 -8.50
CA GLY A 181 4.17 -0.10 -8.33
C GLY A 181 3.34 0.70 -9.30
N GLN A 182 2.20 0.14 -9.68
CA GLN A 182 1.24 0.72 -10.61
C GLN A 182 0.04 1.30 -9.86
N SER A 183 -0.42 2.51 -10.21
CA SER A 183 -1.66 3.09 -9.67
C SER A 183 -1.64 3.16 -8.14
N GLY A 184 -2.57 2.51 -7.45
CA GLY A 184 -2.55 2.39 -5.99
C GLY A 184 -1.25 1.78 -5.44
N GLY A 185 -0.62 0.84 -6.17
CA GLY A 185 0.72 0.34 -5.84
C GLY A 185 1.81 1.38 -6.05
N GLY A 186 1.62 2.29 -7.02
CA GLY A 186 2.48 3.46 -7.21
C GLY A 186 2.39 4.43 -6.04
N HIS A 187 1.18 4.61 -5.46
CA HIS A 187 1.02 5.37 -4.22
C HIS A 187 1.80 4.71 -3.05
N VAL A 188 1.71 3.39 -2.91
CA VAL A 188 2.52 2.65 -1.92
C VAL A 188 4.00 2.90 -2.16
N THR A 189 4.48 2.81 -3.41
CA THR A 189 5.88 3.10 -3.78
C THR A 189 6.29 4.51 -3.37
N SER A 190 5.47 5.53 -3.68
CA SER A 190 5.71 6.92 -3.26
C SER A 190 5.74 7.07 -1.74
N SER A 191 4.85 6.36 -1.03
CA SER A 191 4.78 6.41 0.44
C SER A 191 6.00 5.78 1.10
N LEU A 192 6.49 4.66 0.57
CA LEU A 192 7.67 3.98 1.11
C LEU A 192 8.95 4.81 0.97
N ILE A 193 9.09 5.63 -0.08
CA ILE A 193 10.21 6.58 -0.22
C ILE A 193 10.32 7.49 1.01
N THR A 194 9.20 7.87 1.62
CA THR A 194 9.18 8.76 2.79
C THR A 194 9.43 8.06 4.12
N GLN A 195 9.50 6.73 4.12
CA GLN A 195 9.54 5.90 5.33
C GLN A 195 10.80 5.06 5.47
N ARG A 196 11.57 4.85 4.37
CA ARG A 196 12.63 3.85 4.33
C ARG A 196 13.93 4.40 3.77
N ALA A 197 15.04 4.07 4.44
CA ALA A 197 16.40 4.43 4.02
C ALA A 197 17.15 3.29 3.29
N ASP A 198 16.49 2.17 2.99
CA ASP A 198 17.09 1.02 2.31
C ASP A 198 16.56 0.80 0.88
N ILE A 199 15.87 1.80 0.33
CA ILE A 199 15.39 1.80 -1.05
C ILE A 199 16.39 2.55 -1.92
N VAL A 200 17.09 1.84 -2.81
CA VAL A 200 18.08 2.44 -3.73
C VAL A 200 17.46 2.91 -5.04
N CYS A 201 16.28 2.40 -5.39
CA CYS A 201 15.54 2.84 -6.57
C CYS A 201 14.04 2.69 -6.37
N ALA A 202 13.26 3.65 -6.84
CA ALA A 202 11.81 3.63 -6.76
C ALA A 202 11.16 4.07 -8.08
N ILE A 203 10.12 3.32 -8.50
CA ILE A 203 9.39 3.57 -9.74
C ILE A 203 7.89 3.69 -9.42
N PRO A 204 7.43 4.84 -8.87
CA PRO A 204 6.01 5.12 -8.77
C PRO A 204 5.44 5.33 -10.18
N THR A 205 4.51 4.45 -10.58
CA THR A 205 3.98 4.40 -11.95
C THR A 205 2.49 4.69 -11.94
N SER A 206 2.04 5.63 -12.79
CA SER A 206 0.65 6.10 -12.86
C SER A 206 0.08 6.33 -11.45
N ALA A 207 0.92 6.89 -10.57
CA ALA A 207 0.72 6.89 -9.13
C ALA A 207 -0.12 8.10 -8.68
N PRO A 208 -1.19 7.93 -7.91
CA PRO A 208 -1.83 9.05 -7.22
C PRO A 208 -0.95 9.49 -6.04
N SER A 209 0.23 10.07 -6.34
CA SER A 209 1.18 10.54 -5.32
C SER A 209 0.67 11.76 -4.55
N SER A 210 -0.38 12.40 -5.06
CA SER A 210 -1.30 13.23 -4.30
C SER A 210 -2.72 12.75 -4.57
N PRO A 211 -3.30 11.90 -3.72
CA PRO A 211 -4.71 11.53 -3.81
C PRO A 211 -5.63 12.75 -3.83
N ARG A 212 -5.29 13.79 -3.06
CA ARG A 212 -6.05 15.04 -3.00
C ARG A 212 -6.15 15.74 -4.35
N ILE A 213 -5.05 15.96 -5.04
CA ILE A 213 -5.06 16.57 -6.40
C ILE A 213 -5.95 15.74 -7.33
N ARG A 214 -5.85 14.41 -7.27
CA ARG A 214 -6.68 13.51 -8.09
C ARG A 214 -8.17 13.71 -7.84
N TRP A 215 -8.60 13.70 -6.57
CA TRP A 215 -10.04 13.85 -6.28
C TRP A 215 -10.56 15.26 -6.56
N GLU A 216 -9.73 16.32 -6.32
CA GLU A 216 -10.09 17.70 -6.62
C GLU A 216 -10.33 17.91 -8.13
N ILE A 217 -9.47 17.36 -8.98
CA ILE A 217 -9.67 17.39 -10.46
C ILE A 217 -10.97 16.67 -10.84
N LEU A 218 -11.35 15.62 -10.13
CA LEU A 218 -12.60 14.89 -10.34
C LEU A 218 -13.82 15.59 -9.71
N GLY A 219 -13.67 16.79 -9.15
CA GLY A 219 -14.74 17.51 -8.45
C GLY A 219 -15.24 16.82 -7.18
N ARG A 220 -14.40 16.03 -6.52
CA ARG A 220 -14.74 15.25 -5.32
C ARG A 220 -14.08 15.87 -4.08
N SER A 221 -14.72 15.70 -2.93
CA SER A 221 -14.18 16.12 -1.62
C SER A 221 -13.44 14.99 -0.87
N LYS A 222 -13.47 13.77 -1.41
CA LYS A 222 -12.91 12.58 -0.78
C LYS A 222 -12.31 11.63 -1.82
N ASP A 223 -11.40 10.78 -1.37
CA ASP A 223 -10.86 9.68 -2.17
C ASP A 223 -11.95 8.70 -2.63
N THR A 224 -11.64 7.89 -3.62
CA THR A 224 -12.53 6.82 -4.10
C THR A 224 -12.85 5.77 -3.03
N THR A 225 -12.07 5.71 -1.96
CA THR A 225 -12.32 4.92 -0.75
C THR A 225 -13.32 5.56 0.21
N ASN A 226 -13.83 6.75 -0.12
CA ASN A 226 -14.71 7.58 0.70
C ASN A 226 -14.06 8.20 1.96
N TYR A 227 -12.73 8.17 2.09
CA TYR A 227 -11.97 8.83 3.14
C TYR A 227 -11.40 10.17 2.66
N ALA A 228 -11.30 11.14 3.58
CA ALA A 228 -10.69 12.44 3.34
C ALA A 228 -9.25 12.55 3.88
N ASP A 229 -8.77 11.53 4.57
CA ASP A 229 -7.48 11.45 5.26
C ASP A 229 -6.45 10.55 4.55
N SER A 230 -6.49 10.54 3.21
CA SER A 230 -5.47 9.85 2.41
C SER A 230 -4.07 10.40 2.73
N TYR A 231 -3.10 9.50 2.80
CA TYR A 231 -1.71 9.90 2.94
C TYR A 231 -1.20 10.57 1.67
N GLU A 232 -0.52 11.70 1.82
CA GLU A 232 0.00 12.54 0.74
C GLU A 232 1.54 12.44 0.70
N PRO A 233 2.14 11.40 0.12
CA PRO A 233 3.59 11.18 0.21
C PRO A 233 4.42 12.36 -0.26
N SER A 234 3.98 13.11 -1.27
CA SER A 234 4.67 14.29 -1.76
C SER A 234 4.91 15.39 -0.70
N LYS A 235 4.14 15.38 0.39
CA LYS A 235 4.29 16.33 1.51
C LYS A 235 5.31 15.90 2.56
N PHE A 236 5.78 14.66 2.50
CA PHE A 236 6.61 14.07 3.55
C PHE A 236 7.99 13.63 3.07
N VAL A 237 8.40 14.07 1.89
CA VAL A 237 9.74 13.79 1.34
C VAL A 237 10.79 14.54 2.16
N VAL A 238 11.72 13.79 2.76
CA VAL A 238 12.84 14.32 3.53
C VAL A 238 14.11 13.57 3.13
N LYS A 239 15.11 14.27 2.61
CA LYS A 239 16.34 13.66 2.08
C LYS A 239 17.06 12.76 3.08
N ASP A 240 17.22 13.22 4.31
CA ASP A 240 17.97 12.50 5.36
C ASP A 240 17.27 11.21 5.83
N LYS A 241 16.00 10.99 5.40
CA LYS A 241 15.25 9.76 5.67
C LYS A 241 15.28 8.78 4.51
N THR A 242 15.96 9.11 3.41
CA THR A 242 16.06 8.26 2.23
C THR A 242 17.45 7.65 2.10
N HIS A 243 17.58 6.63 1.26
CA HIS A 243 18.90 6.08 0.93
C HIS A 243 19.76 7.15 0.24
N PRO A 244 21.04 7.33 0.60
CA PRO A 244 21.90 8.38 0.03
C PRO A 244 22.10 8.27 -1.49
N GLN A 245 21.92 7.08 -2.06
CA GLN A 245 22.01 6.81 -3.51
C GLN A 245 20.63 6.55 -4.13
N LEU A 246 19.53 6.96 -3.49
CA LEU A 246 18.19 6.79 -4.03
C LEU A 246 18.07 7.47 -5.40
N ARG A 247 17.58 6.73 -6.38
CA ARG A 247 17.14 7.24 -7.69
C ARG A 247 15.65 6.98 -7.86
N VAL A 248 14.91 7.96 -8.29
CA VAL A 248 13.46 7.82 -8.51
C VAL A 248 13.12 8.08 -9.97
N PHE A 249 12.31 7.19 -10.55
CA PHE A 249 11.78 7.32 -11.91
C PHE A 249 10.25 7.37 -11.83
N VAL A 250 9.67 8.56 -11.87
CA VAL A 250 8.22 8.74 -11.92
C VAL A 250 7.77 8.43 -13.34
N LEU A 251 7.07 7.32 -13.52
CA LEU A 251 6.60 6.86 -14.83
C LEU A 251 5.10 7.08 -14.96
N GLY A 252 4.66 7.65 -16.08
CA GLY A 252 3.24 7.85 -16.36
C GLY A 252 2.94 8.14 -17.81
N ASP A 253 1.65 8.31 -18.11
CA ASP A 253 1.15 8.82 -19.38
C ASP A 253 0.45 10.16 -19.12
N SER A 254 0.83 11.19 -19.86
CA SER A 254 0.19 12.52 -19.73
C SER A 254 -1.29 12.52 -20.17
N ASN A 255 -1.72 11.48 -20.89
CA ASN A 255 -3.12 11.28 -21.28
C ASN A 255 -3.90 10.39 -20.30
N ASP A 256 -3.29 10.00 -19.17
CA ASP A 256 -3.95 9.17 -18.14
C ASP A 256 -5.20 9.91 -17.59
N ARG A 257 -6.38 9.29 -17.78
CA ARG A 257 -7.66 9.84 -17.35
C ARG A 257 -8.15 9.24 -16.02
N ASN A 258 -7.44 8.27 -15.49
CA ASN A 258 -7.70 7.70 -14.17
C ASN A 258 -6.91 8.42 -13.06
N VAL A 259 -5.60 8.55 -13.27
CA VAL A 259 -4.73 9.31 -12.37
C VAL A 259 -4.07 10.42 -13.18
N PHE A 260 -4.59 11.63 -13.07
CA PHE A 260 -4.15 12.77 -13.85
C PHE A 260 -2.68 13.09 -13.64
N TRP A 261 -2.02 13.55 -14.68
CA TRP A 261 -0.59 13.86 -14.71
C TRP A 261 -0.13 14.71 -13.51
N ALA A 262 -0.89 15.75 -13.14
CA ALA A 262 -0.59 16.59 -11.98
C ALA A 262 -0.52 15.80 -10.66
N SER A 263 -1.37 14.79 -10.48
CA SER A 263 -1.34 13.92 -9.28
C SER A 263 -0.14 12.97 -9.29
N GLN A 264 0.42 12.66 -10.46
CA GLN A 264 1.61 11.81 -10.59
C GLN A 264 2.89 12.62 -10.39
N THR A 265 3.02 13.76 -11.07
CA THR A 265 4.26 14.55 -11.16
C THR A 265 4.58 15.35 -9.90
N VAL A 266 3.58 15.65 -9.06
CA VAL A 266 3.82 16.34 -7.78
C VAL A 266 4.87 15.64 -6.90
N MET A 267 5.04 14.32 -7.07
CA MET A 267 6.09 13.58 -6.37
C MET A 267 7.50 13.93 -6.91
N ALA A 268 7.61 14.15 -8.22
CA ALA A 268 8.88 14.57 -8.81
C ALA A 268 9.27 15.97 -8.32
N ASP A 269 8.31 16.89 -8.25
CA ASP A 269 8.55 18.25 -7.72
C ASP A 269 9.01 18.21 -6.27
N ALA A 270 8.36 17.37 -5.44
CA ALA A 270 8.73 17.20 -4.04
C ALA A 270 10.15 16.61 -3.87
N LEU A 271 10.51 15.64 -4.70
CA LEU A 271 11.84 15.02 -4.70
C LEU A 271 12.93 16.01 -5.18
N GLN A 272 12.67 16.79 -6.23
CA GLN A 272 13.57 17.84 -6.70
C GLN A 272 13.81 18.90 -5.62
N ASN A 273 12.75 19.36 -4.97
CA ASN A 273 12.84 20.32 -3.86
C ASN A 273 13.66 19.78 -2.69
N ALA A 274 13.59 18.47 -2.45
CA ALA A 274 14.40 17.77 -1.45
C ALA A 274 15.82 17.41 -1.96
N GLN A 275 16.18 17.80 -3.18
CA GLN A 275 17.46 17.45 -3.82
C GLN A 275 17.73 15.93 -3.92
N ILE A 276 16.68 15.16 -4.17
CA ILE A 276 16.76 13.73 -4.43
C ILE A 276 16.72 13.50 -5.95
N PRO A 277 17.64 12.72 -6.54
CA PRO A 277 17.65 12.45 -7.98
C PRO A 277 16.34 11.84 -8.47
N VAL A 278 15.65 12.53 -9.37
CA VAL A 278 14.39 12.08 -9.94
C VAL A 278 14.33 12.36 -11.43
N GLN A 279 13.72 11.44 -12.18
CA GLN A 279 13.43 11.56 -13.62
C GLN A 279 11.94 11.32 -13.86
N LEU A 280 11.36 12.11 -14.76
CA LEU A 280 10.03 11.88 -15.31
C LEU A 280 10.15 11.04 -16.58
N LEU A 281 9.51 9.88 -16.59
CA LEU A 281 9.43 9.00 -17.76
C LEU A 281 8.01 9.02 -18.31
N GLN A 282 7.91 9.24 -19.62
CA GLN A 282 6.65 9.16 -20.33
C GLN A 282 6.51 7.80 -21.00
N GLY A 283 5.36 7.15 -20.77
CA GLY A 283 4.98 5.92 -21.44
C GLY A 283 3.65 6.06 -22.15
N THR A 284 3.25 5.02 -22.88
CA THR A 284 1.92 4.88 -23.46
C THR A 284 1.15 3.86 -22.64
N GLY A 285 0.20 4.33 -21.84
CA GLY A 285 -0.60 3.52 -20.95
C GLY A 285 -1.64 2.66 -21.68
N GLU A 286 -1.79 1.41 -21.26
CA GLU A 286 -2.83 0.53 -21.75
C GLU A 286 -4.22 0.88 -21.19
N GLY A 287 -5.24 0.40 -21.89
CA GLY A 287 -6.64 0.55 -21.53
C GLY A 287 -7.26 1.87 -21.98
N PRO A 288 -8.59 2.01 -21.84
CA PRO A 288 -9.32 3.16 -22.35
C PRO A 288 -8.92 4.48 -21.67
N ASP A 289 -8.37 4.40 -20.46
CA ASP A 289 -7.96 5.58 -19.70
C ASP A 289 -6.45 5.89 -19.83
N ALA A 290 -5.72 5.21 -20.72
CA ALA A 290 -4.26 5.36 -20.87
C ALA A 290 -3.51 5.20 -19.53
N HIS A 291 -3.95 4.26 -18.69
CA HIS A 291 -3.52 4.14 -17.29
C HIS A 291 -2.51 3.02 -17.01
N GLY A 292 -2.57 1.91 -17.78
CA GLY A 292 -1.79 0.69 -17.49
C GLY A 292 -0.35 0.79 -17.96
N LEU A 293 0.63 0.77 -17.05
CA LEU A 293 2.08 0.78 -17.33
C LEU A 293 2.87 -0.23 -16.49
N SER A 294 2.18 -1.27 -15.99
CA SER A 294 2.77 -2.24 -15.06
C SER A 294 4.00 -2.96 -15.58
N ASN A 295 4.03 -3.29 -16.87
CA ASN A 295 5.17 -3.99 -17.49
C ASN A 295 6.39 -3.07 -17.56
N SER A 296 6.20 -1.84 -18.04
CA SER A 296 7.24 -0.83 -18.10
C SER A 296 7.79 -0.48 -16.72
N SER A 297 6.92 -0.40 -15.70
CA SER A 297 7.30 -0.19 -14.31
C SER A 297 8.33 -1.22 -13.83
N ARG A 298 8.06 -2.51 -14.07
CA ARG A 298 8.98 -3.61 -13.70
C ARG A 298 10.27 -3.60 -14.50
N LEU A 299 10.20 -3.26 -15.79
CA LEU A 299 11.41 -3.18 -16.64
C LEU A 299 12.35 -2.07 -16.16
N VAL A 300 11.82 -0.87 -15.89
CA VAL A 300 12.62 0.25 -15.35
C VAL A 300 13.23 -0.13 -14.01
N ALA A 301 12.44 -0.80 -13.13
CA ALA A 301 12.96 -1.33 -11.86
C ALA A 301 14.11 -2.30 -12.07
N GLY A 302 14.00 -3.22 -13.04
CA GLY A 302 15.07 -4.16 -13.38
C GLY A 302 16.33 -3.48 -13.91
N TRP A 303 16.21 -2.47 -14.76
CA TRP A 303 17.37 -1.69 -15.24
C TRP A 303 18.07 -0.98 -14.08
N CYS A 304 17.30 -0.35 -13.22
CA CYS A 304 17.83 0.34 -12.04
C CYS A 304 18.50 -0.63 -11.05
N ALA A 305 17.89 -1.78 -10.80
CA ALA A 305 18.45 -2.81 -9.91
C ALA A 305 19.79 -3.36 -10.40
N LYS A 306 20.02 -3.38 -11.73
CA LYS A 306 21.30 -3.75 -12.38
C LYS A 306 22.32 -2.61 -12.40
N ASN A 307 22.08 -1.51 -11.70
CA ASN A 307 22.92 -0.31 -11.72
C ASN A 307 23.12 0.31 -13.12
N MET A 308 22.13 0.13 -14.04
CA MET A 308 22.17 0.85 -15.30
C MET A 308 22.22 2.35 -15.01
N GLU A 309 23.11 3.07 -15.70
CA GLU A 309 23.24 4.52 -15.55
C GLU A 309 21.95 5.23 -15.93
N THR A 310 21.69 6.35 -15.27
CA THR A 310 20.43 7.11 -15.47
C THR A 310 20.24 7.47 -16.94
N ASP A 311 21.28 7.94 -17.62
CA ASP A 311 21.21 8.29 -19.04
C ASP A 311 20.88 7.11 -19.95
N ASP A 312 21.36 5.92 -19.61
CA ASP A 312 21.04 4.71 -20.38
C ASP A 312 19.61 4.23 -20.10
N ILE A 313 19.10 4.38 -18.87
CA ILE A 313 17.69 4.16 -18.58
C ILE A 313 16.83 5.13 -19.41
N LEU A 314 17.17 6.41 -19.47
CA LEU A 314 16.47 7.41 -20.27
C LEU A 314 16.50 7.06 -21.76
N LYS A 315 17.64 6.64 -22.31
CA LYS A 315 17.75 6.18 -23.70
C LYS A 315 16.89 4.94 -23.99
N GLN A 316 16.81 3.99 -23.04
CA GLN A 316 15.93 2.83 -23.20
C GLN A 316 14.44 3.25 -23.12
N ALA A 317 14.09 4.14 -22.19
CA ALA A 317 12.74 4.66 -22.05
C ALA A 317 12.27 5.40 -23.31
N ALA A 318 13.17 6.17 -23.95
CA ALA A 318 12.90 6.91 -25.19
C ALA A 318 12.55 6.00 -26.40
N LYS A 319 12.88 4.69 -26.35
CA LYS A 319 12.44 3.72 -27.37
C LYS A 319 10.96 3.36 -27.28
N GLY A 320 10.28 3.84 -26.25
CA GLY A 320 8.85 3.66 -25.98
C GLY A 320 8.58 2.67 -24.87
N LEU A 321 8.12 3.20 -23.75
CA LEU A 321 7.55 2.44 -22.63
C LEU A 321 6.06 2.20 -22.90
N LYS A 322 5.62 0.95 -22.84
CA LYS A 322 4.23 0.54 -23.05
C LYS A 322 3.73 -0.27 -21.85
N GLY A 323 2.44 -0.26 -21.66
CA GLY A 323 1.77 -0.98 -20.59
C GLY A 323 1.90 -2.49 -20.59
#